data_90e554fd2a2fa8818d9ff5fd45fc0238
#
_entry.id   90e554fd2a2fa8818d9ff5fd45fc0238
#
_cell.length_a   1.000
_cell.length_b   1.000
_cell.length_c   1.000
_cell.angle_alpha   90.00
_cell.angle_beta   90.00
_cell.angle_gamma   90.00
#
_symmetry.space_group_name_H-M   'P 1'
#
loop_
_entity.id
_entity.type
_entity.pdbx_description
1 polymer ?
#
loop_
_entity_poly.entity_id
_entity_poly.type
_entity_poly.pdbx_seq_one_letter_code
_entity_poly.pdbx_strand_id
1 'polypeptide(L)'
;MEKEINTIGYQLPGLDLLDEYIPESKLSDDEIDSKVEAIRNILESGKVHVKDIQPILGPAVTLYKVFPENSDKISKVRLLLEDSALGLRFKGVRVVTLEDSIGIEIANDHRETVPMRSVLNDDSFRNSKVELPVAIGRTFGNAVKVFDLAKAPDLLIAGATKQGKTEAIHAIVASLLYSKRPSELKFVFIDPKGCEFSVYKRLLKHYLAVLPAAGSEEEEAESAIIKNAKDAADVLDALCVEMNDRYDLLALAGVNNIKKYNEKYKELKHLSNKGHKYLPYIVAVIDEYADLTITISGAPEARAANRSVTNSIIRLAQKGRAVGIHVILTTQRPSASVITRDIKMNFPMRIAFRTSSRVDSRTILDSSGAECLIGSGDMLFYDGVKMDRIQCALVGTKEIDRITKFIESRNE
;
A
#
# COMPACT_ATOMS: atom_id res chain seq x y z
N MET A 1 -15.05 31.37 -10.61
CA MET A 1 -14.46 31.18 -11.96
C MET A 1 -13.43 30.08 -11.80
N GLU A 2 -13.80 28.82 -12.07
CA GLU A 2 -12.86 27.72 -12.13
C GLU A 2 -11.95 27.95 -13.33
N LYS A 3 -10.66 28.19 -13.09
CA LYS A 3 -9.67 28.17 -14.17
C LYS A 3 -9.70 26.77 -14.80
N GLU A 4 -10.10 26.67 -16.07
CA GLU A 4 -9.87 25.46 -16.86
C GLU A 4 -8.36 25.16 -16.79
N ILE A 5 -8.02 24.07 -16.12
CA ILE A 5 -6.63 23.61 -16.03
C ILE A 5 -6.22 23.19 -17.45
N ASN A 6 -5.39 24.00 -18.05
CA ASN A 6 -4.86 23.79 -19.40
C ASN A 6 -3.79 22.70 -19.30
N THR A 7 -4.18 21.43 -19.45
CA THR A 7 -3.33 20.23 -19.26
C THR A 7 -2.37 19.98 -20.41
N ILE A 8 -2.29 20.88 -21.39
CA ILE A 8 -1.36 20.80 -22.52
C ILE A 8 0.01 21.32 -22.05
N GLY A 9 0.80 20.46 -21.42
CA GLY A 9 2.17 20.80 -21.03
C GLY A 9 2.64 20.28 -19.68
N TYR A 10 1.76 19.73 -18.82
CA TYR A 10 2.21 19.18 -17.53
C TYR A 10 3.13 17.97 -17.74
N GLN A 11 4.38 18.10 -17.27
CA GLN A 11 5.38 17.05 -17.32
C GLN A 11 5.40 16.27 -15.99
N LEU A 12 5.19 14.96 -16.06
CA LEU A 12 5.35 14.06 -14.91
C LEU A 12 6.81 14.06 -14.42
N PRO A 13 7.05 13.73 -13.13
CA PRO A 13 8.39 13.59 -12.59
C PRO A 13 9.24 12.59 -13.38
N GLY A 14 10.52 12.90 -13.59
CA GLY A 14 11.46 12.00 -14.24
C GLY A 14 12.11 11.04 -13.25
N LEU A 15 12.61 9.90 -13.74
CA LEU A 15 13.30 8.89 -12.91
C LEU A 15 14.65 9.41 -12.36
N ASP A 16 15.19 10.51 -12.90
CA ASP A 16 16.38 11.18 -12.43
C ASP A 16 16.24 11.82 -11.03
N LEU A 17 15.01 12.01 -10.56
CA LEU A 17 14.71 12.47 -9.20
C LEU A 17 14.88 11.37 -8.14
N LEU A 18 15.01 10.11 -8.57
CA LEU A 18 15.15 8.93 -7.71
C LEU A 18 16.59 8.44 -7.70
N ASP A 19 17.04 7.97 -6.54
CA ASP A 19 18.41 7.50 -6.34
C ASP A 19 18.66 6.15 -7.04
N GLU A 20 19.88 5.98 -7.54
CA GLU A 20 20.40 4.69 -7.99
C GLU A 20 21.09 4.02 -6.82
N TYR A 21 20.63 2.82 -6.48
CA TYR A 21 21.33 1.97 -5.50
C TYR A 21 22.10 0.90 -6.26
N ILE A 22 23.39 0.83 -6.00
CA ILE A 22 24.23 -0.25 -6.53
C ILE A 22 24.04 -1.45 -5.59
N PRO A 23 23.66 -2.63 -6.08
CA PRO A 23 23.57 -3.82 -5.24
C PRO A 23 24.94 -4.10 -4.61
N GLU A 24 25.01 -4.15 -3.27
CA GLU A 24 26.26 -4.37 -2.54
C GLU A 24 26.82 -5.80 -2.70
N SER A 25 25.96 -6.79 -2.95
CA SER A 25 26.35 -8.18 -3.24
C SER A 25 25.18 -8.96 -3.84
N LYS A 26 25.49 -9.94 -4.68
CA LYS A 26 24.52 -10.96 -5.10
C LYS A 26 24.59 -12.14 -4.14
N LEU A 27 23.45 -12.82 -3.95
CA LEU A 27 23.38 -14.09 -3.24
C LEU A 27 24.40 -15.07 -3.87
N SER A 28 25.28 -15.68 -3.09
CA SER A 28 26.25 -16.62 -3.61
C SER A 28 25.62 -18.01 -3.81
N ASP A 29 26.09 -18.74 -4.81
CA ASP A 29 25.65 -20.12 -5.03
C ASP A 29 25.94 -21.00 -3.81
N ASP A 30 27.07 -20.77 -3.11
CA ASP A 30 27.45 -21.47 -1.88
C ASP A 30 26.44 -21.28 -0.75
N GLU A 31 25.87 -20.07 -0.62
CA GLU A 31 24.81 -19.79 0.38
C GLU A 31 23.52 -20.56 0.05
N ILE A 32 23.15 -20.61 -1.22
CA ILE A 32 21.98 -21.33 -1.69
C ILE A 32 22.15 -22.83 -1.44
N ASP A 33 23.27 -23.41 -1.86
CA ASP A 33 23.55 -24.84 -1.72
C ASP A 33 23.61 -25.27 -0.27
N SER A 34 24.23 -24.48 0.60
CA SER A 34 24.27 -24.72 2.05
C SER A 34 22.85 -24.76 2.66
N LYS A 35 21.96 -23.88 2.26
CA LYS A 35 20.56 -23.86 2.74
C LYS A 35 19.76 -25.05 2.18
N VAL A 36 19.95 -25.41 0.92
CA VAL A 36 19.34 -26.62 0.31
C VAL A 36 19.76 -27.86 1.06
N GLU A 37 21.06 -28.02 1.33
CA GLU A 37 21.59 -29.18 2.08
C GLU A 37 21.03 -29.23 3.51
N ALA A 38 20.98 -28.11 4.21
CA ALA A 38 20.40 -28.02 5.55
C ALA A 38 18.91 -28.43 5.57
N ILE A 39 18.11 -27.98 4.59
CA ILE A 39 16.72 -28.38 4.45
C ILE A 39 16.61 -29.89 4.21
N ARG A 40 17.43 -30.45 3.31
CA ARG A 40 17.46 -31.89 3.00
C ARG A 40 17.78 -32.71 4.24
N ASN A 41 18.81 -32.36 4.99
CA ASN A 41 19.23 -33.05 6.21
C ASN A 41 18.12 -33.09 7.27
N ILE A 42 17.39 -31.98 7.44
CA ILE A 42 16.23 -31.93 8.37
C ILE A 42 15.16 -32.92 7.95
N LEU A 43 14.79 -32.92 6.67
CA LEU A 43 13.72 -33.76 6.16
C LEU A 43 14.10 -35.25 6.23
N GLU A 44 15.36 -35.60 5.93
CA GLU A 44 15.88 -36.96 6.04
C GLU A 44 15.90 -37.44 7.50
N SER A 45 16.29 -36.58 8.46
CA SER A 45 16.22 -36.92 9.88
C SER A 45 14.79 -37.28 10.35
N GLY A 46 13.79 -36.65 9.75
CA GLY A 46 12.37 -36.94 9.94
C GLY A 46 11.84 -38.10 9.11
N LYS A 47 12.72 -38.87 8.41
CA LYS A 47 12.33 -39.94 7.48
C LYS A 47 11.39 -39.48 6.36
N VAL A 48 11.62 -38.27 5.85
CA VAL A 48 10.89 -37.76 4.69
C VAL A 48 11.88 -37.64 3.53
N HIS A 49 11.63 -38.43 2.49
CA HIS A 49 12.42 -38.40 1.26
C HIS A 49 11.90 -37.31 0.34
N VAL A 50 12.81 -36.52 -0.21
CA VAL A 50 12.54 -35.36 -1.06
C VAL A 50 13.04 -35.64 -2.46
N LYS A 51 12.17 -35.47 -3.43
CA LYS A 51 12.50 -35.64 -4.84
C LYS A 51 13.40 -34.51 -5.34
N ASP A 52 13.03 -33.26 -4.98
CA ASP A 52 13.73 -32.05 -5.44
C ASP A 52 13.54 -30.89 -4.48
N ILE A 53 14.48 -29.94 -4.46
CA ILE A 53 14.40 -28.65 -3.77
C ILE A 53 14.83 -27.55 -4.75
N GLN A 54 13.90 -26.68 -5.12
CA GLN A 54 14.13 -25.61 -6.10
C GLN A 54 14.14 -24.24 -5.43
N PRO A 55 15.29 -23.53 -5.41
CA PRO A 55 15.35 -22.16 -4.91
C PRO A 55 14.77 -21.16 -5.91
N ILE A 56 13.92 -20.26 -5.46
CA ILE A 56 13.44 -19.08 -6.18
C ILE A 56 13.94 -17.86 -5.44
N LEU A 57 14.90 -17.16 -6.02
CA LEU A 57 15.57 -16.05 -5.38
C LEU A 57 14.66 -14.84 -5.30
N GLY A 58 14.72 -14.12 -4.20
CA GLY A 58 14.11 -12.82 -4.03
C GLY A 58 15.11 -11.84 -3.41
N PRO A 59 14.78 -10.54 -3.35
CA PRO A 59 15.75 -9.53 -2.91
C PRO A 59 16.22 -9.71 -1.46
N ALA A 60 15.33 -10.08 -0.56
CA ALA A 60 15.62 -10.21 0.86
C ALA A 60 15.37 -11.62 1.41
N VAL A 61 14.60 -12.42 0.69
CA VAL A 61 14.16 -13.76 1.08
C VAL A 61 14.16 -14.67 -0.13
N THR A 62 14.66 -15.90 0.03
CA THR A 62 14.61 -16.95 -0.99
C THR A 62 13.52 -17.95 -0.63
N LEU A 63 12.72 -18.35 -1.62
CA LEU A 63 11.71 -19.40 -1.51
C LEU A 63 12.30 -20.71 -2.01
N TYR A 64 12.42 -21.71 -1.12
CA TYR A 64 12.80 -23.07 -1.45
C TYR A 64 11.56 -23.92 -1.63
N LYS A 65 11.25 -24.31 -2.88
CA LYS A 65 10.18 -25.26 -3.18
C LYS A 65 10.65 -26.68 -2.94
N VAL A 66 10.03 -27.34 -2.00
CA VAL A 66 10.33 -28.74 -1.63
C VAL A 66 9.28 -29.66 -2.23
N PHE A 67 9.73 -30.61 -3.03
CA PHE A 67 8.89 -31.63 -3.67
C PHE A 67 9.08 -32.97 -2.94
N PRO A 68 8.16 -33.39 -2.03
CA PRO A 68 8.27 -34.69 -1.38
C PRO A 68 7.96 -35.82 -2.36
N GLU A 69 8.61 -36.98 -2.17
CA GLU A 69 8.34 -38.17 -3.00
C GLU A 69 6.89 -38.68 -2.87
N ASN A 70 6.30 -38.54 -1.68
CA ASN A 70 4.93 -38.93 -1.40
C ASN A 70 4.14 -37.71 -0.92
N SER A 71 3.06 -37.37 -1.64
CA SER A 71 2.15 -36.26 -1.32
C SER A 71 1.48 -36.38 0.06
N ASP A 72 1.29 -37.60 0.56
CA ASP A 72 0.67 -37.86 1.87
C ASP A 72 1.49 -37.35 3.07
N LYS A 73 2.75 -36.95 2.84
CA LYS A 73 3.67 -36.46 3.89
C LYS A 73 3.73 -34.96 4.02
N ILE A 74 2.93 -34.19 3.27
CA ILE A 74 2.95 -32.72 3.27
C ILE A 74 2.79 -32.14 4.69
N SER A 75 1.82 -32.65 5.45
CA SER A 75 1.59 -32.19 6.84
C SER A 75 2.77 -32.52 7.76
N LYS A 76 3.43 -33.67 7.56
CA LYS A 76 4.61 -34.05 8.33
C LYS A 76 5.83 -33.20 7.98
N VAL A 77 6.03 -32.91 6.71
CA VAL A 77 7.09 -32.01 6.23
C VAL A 77 6.93 -30.64 6.86
N ARG A 78 5.72 -30.10 6.83
CA ARG A 78 5.41 -28.80 7.45
C ARG A 78 5.74 -28.79 8.94
N LEU A 79 5.30 -29.80 9.69
CA LEU A 79 5.53 -29.89 11.13
C LEU A 79 7.03 -29.97 11.44
N LEU A 80 7.78 -30.84 10.73
CA LEU A 80 9.22 -30.97 10.89
C LEU A 80 9.97 -29.68 10.61
N LEU A 81 9.55 -28.94 9.59
CA LEU A 81 10.18 -27.68 9.21
C LEU A 81 9.82 -26.54 10.17
N GLU A 82 8.58 -26.49 10.68
CA GLU A 82 8.16 -25.53 11.70
C GLU A 82 8.89 -25.78 13.04
N ASP A 83 9.04 -27.04 13.47
CA ASP A 83 9.76 -27.40 14.68
C ASP A 83 11.28 -27.18 14.52
N SER A 84 11.82 -27.49 13.35
CA SER A 84 13.25 -27.31 13.06
C SER A 84 13.62 -25.87 12.73
N ALA A 85 12.68 -25.03 12.28
CA ALA A 85 12.89 -23.59 12.15
C ALA A 85 13.24 -22.93 13.49
N LEU A 86 12.76 -23.50 14.60
CA LEU A 86 13.19 -23.13 15.96
C LEU A 86 14.63 -23.60 16.28
N GLY A 87 15.08 -24.68 15.64
CA GLY A 87 16.43 -25.23 15.79
C GLY A 87 17.44 -24.78 14.73
N LEU A 88 16.96 -24.43 13.53
CA LEU A 88 17.75 -23.79 12.49
C LEU A 88 17.98 -22.33 12.91
N ARG A 89 19.25 -21.93 12.98
CA ARG A 89 19.65 -20.53 13.25
C ARG A 89 19.24 -19.55 12.12
N PHE A 90 18.28 -19.92 11.25
CA PHE A 90 17.80 -19.08 10.17
C PHE A 90 16.77 -18.09 10.68
N LYS A 91 16.96 -16.83 10.29
CA LYS A 91 16.00 -15.76 10.60
C LYS A 91 14.85 -15.76 9.59
N GLY A 92 13.66 -15.42 10.03
CA GLY A 92 12.54 -15.15 9.14
C GLY A 92 12.00 -16.37 8.39
N VAL A 93 12.11 -17.55 8.96
CA VAL A 93 11.59 -18.78 8.33
C VAL A 93 10.07 -18.80 8.37
N ARG A 94 9.47 -19.03 7.21
CA ARG A 94 8.03 -19.23 7.06
C ARG A 94 7.78 -20.44 6.16
N VAL A 95 6.91 -21.35 6.59
CA VAL A 95 6.51 -22.49 5.79
C VAL A 95 5.14 -22.22 5.18
N VAL A 96 5.03 -22.37 3.87
CA VAL A 96 3.79 -22.17 3.10
C VAL A 96 3.45 -23.40 2.30
N THR A 97 2.18 -23.71 2.18
CA THR A 97 1.69 -24.79 1.29
C THR A 97 1.44 -24.17 -0.09
N LEU A 98 2.06 -24.72 -1.10
CA LEU A 98 1.85 -24.40 -2.50
C LEU A 98 0.97 -25.49 -3.13
N GLU A 99 0.52 -25.29 -4.37
CA GLU A 99 -0.38 -26.24 -5.04
C GLU A 99 0.29 -27.60 -5.25
N ASP A 100 1.58 -27.63 -5.59
CA ASP A 100 2.35 -28.82 -5.98
C ASP A 100 3.51 -29.17 -5.02
N SER A 101 3.77 -28.32 -4.03
CA SER A 101 4.98 -28.38 -3.21
C SER A 101 4.79 -27.70 -1.85
N ILE A 102 5.82 -27.77 -1.03
CA ILE A 102 5.91 -26.97 0.20
C ILE A 102 6.96 -25.89 -0.02
N GLY A 103 6.58 -24.63 0.22
CA GLY A 103 7.50 -23.52 0.20
C GLY A 103 8.12 -23.28 1.57
N ILE A 104 9.45 -23.13 1.61
CA ILE A 104 10.18 -22.65 2.77
C ILE A 104 10.79 -21.33 2.40
N GLU A 105 10.32 -20.28 3.02
CA GLU A 105 10.88 -18.94 2.86
C GLU A 105 11.99 -18.72 3.89
N ILE A 106 13.19 -18.41 3.47
CA ILE A 106 14.35 -18.18 4.34
C ILE A 106 14.99 -16.85 3.98
N ALA A 107 15.30 -16.03 4.98
CA ALA A 107 16.00 -14.77 4.78
C ALA A 107 17.37 -14.98 4.15
N ASN A 108 17.73 -14.14 3.19
CA ASN A 108 19.06 -14.07 2.63
C ASN A 108 20.02 -13.48 3.66
N ASP A 109 21.25 -13.94 3.68
CA ASP A 109 22.29 -13.42 4.59
C ASP A 109 22.66 -11.99 4.14
N HIS A 110 22.75 -11.80 2.82
CA HIS A 110 22.87 -10.49 2.18
C HIS A 110 21.55 -10.09 1.55
N ARG A 111 20.98 -8.99 2.03
CA ARG A 111 19.66 -8.48 1.59
C ARG A 111 19.84 -7.35 0.61
N GLU A 112 19.20 -7.45 -0.54
CA GLU A 112 19.21 -6.39 -1.53
C GLU A 112 18.14 -5.34 -1.21
N THR A 113 18.50 -4.08 -1.30
CA THR A 113 17.55 -2.97 -1.31
C THR A 113 16.86 -2.95 -2.67
N VAL A 114 15.54 -2.79 -2.69
CA VAL A 114 14.74 -2.61 -3.90
C VAL A 114 14.54 -1.12 -4.13
N PRO A 115 15.30 -0.46 -5.05
CA PRO A 115 15.16 0.97 -5.28
C PRO A 115 13.84 1.27 -5.99
N MET A 116 13.14 2.33 -5.59
CA MET A 116 11.90 2.77 -6.26
C MET A 116 12.13 3.08 -7.74
N ARG A 117 13.29 3.65 -8.09
CA ARG A 117 13.69 3.89 -9.49
C ARG A 117 13.62 2.61 -10.34
N SER A 118 14.13 1.48 -9.83
CA SER A 118 14.13 0.20 -10.56
C SER A 118 12.73 -0.38 -10.73
N VAL A 119 11.84 -0.08 -9.80
CA VAL A 119 10.46 -0.56 -9.78
C VAL A 119 9.59 0.25 -10.74
N LEU A 120 9.73 1.58 -10.74
CA LEU A 120 9.02 2.47 -11.67
C LEU A 120 9.53 2.37 -13.11
N ASN A 121 10.80 1.98 -13.30
CA ASN A 121 11.37 1.77 -14.63
C ASN A 121 11.02 0.40 -15.24
N ASP A 122 10.41 -0.50 -14.49
CA ASP A 122 10.03 -1.83 -14.95
C ASP A 122 8.87 -1.76 -15.95
N ASP A 123 8.94 -2.62 -17.00
CA ASP A 123 7.94 -2.65 -18.05
C ASP A 123 6.53 -2.94 -17.54
N SER A 124 6.41 -3.73 -16.47
CA SER A 124 5.11 -4.04 -15.85
C SER A 124 4.40 -2.79 -15.30
N PHE A 125 5.15 -1.79 -14.83
CA PHE A 125 4.61 -0.52 -14.40
C PHE A 125 4.47 0.46 -15.58
N ARG A 126 5.52 0.64 -16.38
CA ARG A 126 5.54 1.62 -17.49
C ARG A 126 4.46 1.36 -18.55
N ASN A 127 4.20 0.09 -18.84
CA ASN A 127 3.20 -0.33 -19.83
C ASN A 127 1.84 -0.63 -19.21
N SER A 128 1.66 -0.32 -17.91
CA SER A 128 0.41 -0.56 -17.20
C SER A 128 -0.72 0.30 -17.76
N LYS A 129 -1.85 -0.34 -18.10
CA LYS A 129 -3.07 0.31 -18.60
C LYS A 129 -4.16 0.43 -17.53
N VAL A 130 -3.82 0.16 -16.28
CA VAL A 130 -4.78 0.25 -15.18
C VAL A 130 -5.01 1.70 -14.75
N GLU A 131 -6.13 1.95 -14.07
CA GLU A 131 -6.55 3.32 -13.74
C GLU A 131 -5.63 3.99 -12.71
N LEU A 132 -5.28 3.30 -11.63
CA LEU A 132 -4.38 3.79 -10.58
C LEU A 132 -3.25 2.77 -10.33
N PRO A 133 -2.21 2.75 -11.19
CA PRO A 133 -1.13 1.78 -11.06
C PRO A 133 -0.27 2.09 -9.84
N VAL A 134 -0.09 1.09 -9.00
CA VAL A 134 0.82 1.12 -7.84
C VAL A 134 1.83 0.01 -7.97
N ALA A 135 3.11 0.36 -8.01
CA ALA A 135 4.23 -0.57 -7.98
C ALA A 135 4.85 -0.55 -6.57
N ILE A 136 4.66 -1.65 -5.81
CA ILE A 136 4.94 -1.64 -4.36
C ILE A 136 6.27 -2.28 -3.98
N GLY A 137 6.92 -3.02 -4.88
CA GLY A 137 8.16 -3.72 -4.61
C GLY A 137 8.36 -4.97 -5.48
N ARG A 138 9.22 -5.89 -5.05
CA ARG A 138 9.56 -7.11 -5.78
C ARG A 138 9.20 -8.37 -4.98
N THR A 139 8.68 -9.36 -5.71
CA THR A 139 8.35 -10.70 -5.21
C THR A 139 9.53 -11.66 -5.37
N PHE A 140 9.33 -12.95 -5.03
CA PHE A 140 10.21 -14.03 -5.44
C PHE A 140 10.36 -14.04 -6.98
N GLY A 141 11.58 -14.36 -7.46
CA GLY A 141 11.91 -14.25 -8.88
C GLY A 141 12.12 -12.81 -9.36
N ASN A 142 12.24 -11.86 -8.44
CA ASN A 142 12.50 -10.44 -8.72
C ASN A 142 11.43 -9.74 -9.59
N ALA A 143 10.24 -10.31 -9.72
CA ALA A 143 9.14 -9.68 -10.46
C ALA A 143 8.59 -8.48 -9.69
N VAL A 144 8.35 -7.37 -10.39
CA VAL A 144 7.71 -6.19 -9.79
C VAL A 144 6.23 -6.46 -9.55
N LYS A 145 5.77 -6.19 -8.33
CA LYS A 145 4.35 -6.27 -8.00
C LYS A 145 3.66 -4.96 -8.32
N VAL A 146 2.84 -4.98 -9.36
CA VAL A 146 1.96 -3.86 -9.73
C VAL A 146 0.51 -4.26 -9.46
N PHE A 147 -0.27 -3.34 -8.90
CA PHE A 147 -1.71 -3.51 -8.72
C PHE A 147 -2.47 -2.22 -9.07
N ASP A 148 -3.78 -2.35 -9.29
CA ASP A 148 -4.68 -1.23 -9.57
C ASP A 148 -5.43 -0.82 -8.31
N LEU A 149 -5.08 0.33 -7.72
CA LEU A 149 -5.77 0.83 -6.54
C LEU A 149 -7.25 1.14 -6.83
N ALA A 150 -7.62 1.47 -8.06
CA ALA A 150 -9.02 1.69 -8.43
C ALA A 150 -9.86 0.41 -8.43
N LYS A 151 -9.24 -0.76 -8.63
CA LYS A 151 -9.91 -2.07 -8.58
C LYS A 151 -9.96 -2.63 -7.17
N ALA A 152 -8.93 -2.39 -6.39
CA ALA A 152 -8.85 -2.73 -4.98
C ALA A 152 -9.00 -1.44 -4.17
N PRO A 153 -10.21 -1.02 -3.92
CA PRO A 153 -10.53 0.39 -3.68
C PRO A 153 -9.93 0.92 -2.39
N ASP A 154 -9.73 0.06 -1.39
CA ASP A 154 -9.32 0.47 -0.06
C ASP A 154 -8.26 -0.47 0.47
N LEU A 155 -7.21 0.11 1.00
CA LEU A 155 -6.00 -0.59 1.40
C LEU A 155 -5.75 -0.38 2.90
N LEU A 156 -5.65 -1.47 3.65
CA LEU A 156 -5.21 -1.46 5.04
C LEU A 156 -3.72 -1.81 5.10
N ILE A 157 -2.92 -0.96 5.74
CA ILE A 157 -1.49 -1.19 5.97
C ILE A 157 -1.24 -1.22 7.47
N ALA A 158 -0.74 -2.33 8.00
CA ALA A 158 -0.46 -2.42 9.42
C ALA A 158 0.86 -3.16 9.73
N GLY A 159 1.42 -2.92 10.90
CA GLY A 159 2.65 -3.55 11.37
C GLY A 159 3.32 -2.72 12.46
N ALA A 160 4.33 -3.29 13.12
CA ALA A 160 5.07 -2.61 14.16
C ALA A 160 5.82 -1.36 13.63
N THR A 161 6.25 -0.51 14.56
CA THR A 161 7.00 0.71 14.24
C THR A 161 8.33 0.39 13.54
N LYS A 162 8.73 1.21 12.57
CA LYS A 162 10.00 1.08 11.82
C LYS A 162 10.14 -0.23 11.03
N GLN A 163 9.04 -0.80 10.53
CA GLN A 163 9.06 -2.02 9.74
C GLN A 163 8.86 -1.81 8.23
N GLY A 164 8.60 -0.58 7.77
CA GLY A 164 8.46 -0.25 6.34
C GLY A 164 7.12 0.37 5.95
N LYS A 165 6.24 0.73 6.91
CA LYS A 165 4.93 1.33 6.60
C LYS A 165 5.04 2.65 5.86
N THR A 166 5.87 3.57 6.34
CA THR A 166 6.09 4.89 5.74
C THR A 166 6.66 4.75 4.34
N GLU A 167 7.62 3.84 4.16
CA GLU A 167 8.22 3.53 2.86
C GLU A 167 7.16 3.00 1.88
N ALA A 168 6.24 2.16 2.33
CA ALA A 168 5.15 1.67 1.48
C ALA A 168 4.18 2.79 1.08
N ILE A 169 3.83 3.70 1.99
CA ILE A 169 3.01 4.86 1.67
C ILE A 169 3.73 5.74 0.65
N HIS A 170 5.01 6.01 0.86
CA HIS A 170 5.81 6.78 -0.10
C HIS A 170 5.90 6.10 -1.47
N ALA A 171 6.07 4.77 -1.52
CA ALA A 171 6.07 4.01 -2.78
C ALA A 171 4.72 4.08 -3.51
N ILE A 172 3.60 4.02 -2.78
CA ILE A 172 2.26 4.18 -3.35
C ILE A 172 2.07 5.59 -3.91
N VAL A 173 2.37 6.62 -3.12
CA VAL A 173 2.22 8.01 -3.53
C VAL A 173 3.14 8.32 -4.72
N ALA A 174 4.41 7.90 -4.67
CA ALA A 174 5.33 8.06 -5.79
C ALA A 174 4.81 7.38 -7.06
N SER A 175 4.34 6.12 -6.98
CA SER A 175 3.76 5.43 -8.14
C SER A 175 2.64 6.25 -8.79
N LEU A 176 1.76 6.82 -7.97
CA LEU A 176 0.63 7.61 -8.45
C LEU A 176 1.08 8.97 -9.03
N LEU A 177 2.07 9.65 -8.43
CA LEU A 177 2.64 10.91 -8.94
C LEU A 177 3.39 10.72 -10.26
N TYR A 178 4.00 9.54 -10.48
CA TYR A 178 4.69 9.19 -11.73
C TYR A 178 3.74 8.71 -12.84
N SER A 179 2.47 8.44 -12.52
CA SER A 179 1.51 7.88 -13.47
C SER A 179 0.32 8.77 -13.78
N LYS A 180 -0.02 9.74 -12.92
CA LYS A 180 -1.23 10.57 -13.01
C LYS A 180 -0.90 12.06 -12.92
N ARG A 181 -1.65 12.85 -13.69
CA ARG A 181 -1.59 14.32 -13.68
C ARG A 181 -2.46 14.90 -12.56
N PRO A 182 -2.23 16.16 -12.14
CA PRO A 182 -3.06 16.82 -11.13
C PRO A 182 -4.56 16.89 -11.47
N SER A 183 -4.88 16.94 -12.76
CA SER A 183 -6.28 16.91 -13.24
C SER A 183 -6.94 15.53 -13.13
N GLU A 184 -6.14 14.45 -12.98
CA GLU A 184 -6.62 13.07 -12.94
C GLU A 184 -6.66 12.51 -11.52
N LEU A 185 -5.89 13.11 -10.59
CA LEU A 185 -5.68 12.59 -9.24
C LEU A 185 -5.56 13.71 -8.22
N LYS A 186 -6.21 13.52 -7.08
CA LYS A 186 -6.05 14.34 -5.87
C LYS A 186 -5.79 13.47 -4.65
N PHE A 187 -5.07 14.03 -3.67
CA PHE A 187 -4.82 13.40 -2.38
C PHE A 187 -5.46 14.20 -1.25
N VAL A 188 -5.85 13.48 -0.20
CA VAL A 188 -6.14 14.01 1.12
C VAL A 188 -5.21 13.31 2.11
N PHE A 189 -4.40 14.06 2.84
CA PHE A 189 -3.49 13.49 3.83
C PHE A 189 -3.95 13.82 5.25
N ILE A 190 -4.10 12.78 6.07
CA ILE A 190 -4.43 12.87 7.49
C ILE A 190 -3.29 12.25 8.27
N ASP A 191 -2.55 13.08 9.01
CA ASP A 191 -1.36 12.70 9.79
C ASP A 191 -1.49 13.28 11.21
N PRO A 192 -2.08 12.54 12.15
CA PRO A 192 -2.28 13.01 13.52
C PRO A 192 -0.98 13.38 14.25
N LYS A 193 0.13 12.79 13.84
CA LYS A 193 1.46 13.07 14.41
C LYS A 193 2.15 14.25 13.75
N GLY A 194 1.77 14.60 12.52
CA GLY A 194 2.32 15.71 11.75
C GLY A 194 3.77 15.51 11.29
N CYS A 195 4.28 14.27 11.30
CA CYS A 195 5.68 13.96 11.03
C CYS A 195 5.91 13.36 9.64
N GLU A 196 5.00 12.48 9.20
CA GLU A 196 5.21 11.63 8.03
C GLU A 196 4.85 12.33 6.71
N PHE A 197 3.78 13.14 6.70
CA PHE A 197 3.24 13.71 5.46
C PHE A 197 3.59 15.18 5.25
N SER A 198 4.39 15.79 6.13
CA SER A 198 4.75 17.21 6.02
C SER A 198 5.39 17.57 4.68
N VAL A 199 6.14 16.65 4.07
CA VAL A 199 6.80 16.80 2.76
C VAL A 199 5.79 16.99 1.61
N TYR A 200 4.59 16.46 1.75
CA TYR A 200 3.53 16.55 0.74
C TYR A 200 2.76 17.87 0.75
N LYS A 201 2.99 18.78 1.71
CA LYS A 201 2.41 20.13 1.69
C LYS A 201 2.70 20.88 0.38
N ARG A 202 3.87 20.62 -0.23
CA ARG A 202 4.25 21.22 -1.54
C ARG A 202 3.32 20.84 -2.69
N LEU A 203 2.53 19.78 -2.52
CA LEU A 203 1.56 19.35 -3.52
C LEU A 203 0.25 20.14 -3.49
N LEU A 204 0.11 21.15 -2.58
CA LEU A 204 -1.13 21.88 -2.32
C LEU A 204 -1.78 22.42 -3.61
N LYS A 205 -1.02 23.12 -4.44
CA LYS A 205 -1.55 23.78 -5.65
C LYS A 205 -1.92 22.78 -6.76
N HIS A 206 -1.39 21.56 -6.71
CA HIS A 206 -1.50 20.58 -7.81
C HIS A 206 -2.33 19.36 -7.43
N TYR A 207 -1.95 18.64 -6.39
CA TYR A 207 -2.50 17.32 -6.09
C TYR A 207 -3.33 17.24 -4.82
N LEU A 208 -3.38 18.28 -3.97
CA LEU A 208 -4.18 18.16 -2.74
C LEU A 208 -5.63 18.60 -2.98
N ALA A 209 -6.55 17.84 -2.39
CA ALA A 209 -7.93 18.24 -2.16
C ALA A 209 -8.04 18.71 -0.72
N VAL A 210 -8.23 20.01 -0.53
CA VAL A 210 -8.37 20.65 0.78
C VAL A 210 -9.74 21.28 0.91
N LEU A 211 -10.24 21.40 2.14
CA LEU A 211 -11.44 22.19 2.40
C LEU A 211 -11.14 23.65 2.12
N PRO A 212 -12.06 24.41 1.52
CA PRO A 212 -11.89 25.84 1.34
C PRO A 212 -11.62 26.51 2.70
N ALA A 213 -10.44 27.07 2.88
CA ALA A 213 -10.13 27.88 4.06
C ALA A 213 -10.73 29.29 3.87
N ALA A 214 -11.26 29.85 4.95
CA ALA A 214 -11.76 31.23 4.95
C ALA A 214 -10.62 32.28 5.08
N GLY A 215 -9.35 31.84 5.00
CA GLY A 215 -8.18 32.62 5.34
C GLY A 215 -7.19 32.84 4.21
N SER A 216 -5.94 33.12 4.57
CA SER A 216 -4.84 33.36 3.65
C SER A 216 -4.30 32.08 3.02
N GLU A 217 -3.49 32.19 1.93
CA GLU A 217 -2.78 31.05 1.33
C GLU A 217 -1.87 30.33 2.36
N GLU A 218 -1.38 31.03 3.38
CA GLU A 218 -0.57 30.47 4.46
C GLU A 218 -1.39 29.56 5.37
N GLU A 219 -2.61 29.96 5.72
CA GLU A 219 -3.55 29.14 6.53
C GLU A 219 -4.01 27.91 5.73
N GLU A 220 -4.24 28.05 4.43
CA GLU A 220 -4.55 26.92 3.56
C GLU A 220 -3.37 25.94 3.49
N ALA A 221 -2.13 26.42 3.40
CA ALA A 221 -0.94 25.59 3.41
C ALA A 221 -0.71 24.87 4.77
N GLU A 222 -1.06 25.52 5.88
CA GLU A 222 -1.01 24.87 7.19
C GLU A 222 -2.06 23.78 7.38
N SER A 223 -3.25 23.98 6.83
CA SER A 223 -4.37 23.02 6.87
C SER A 223 -4.27 21.92 5.81
N ALA A 224 -3.30 22.01 4.90
CA ALA A 224 -3.12 21.04 3.81
C ALA A 224 -2.90 19.60 4.27
N ILE A 225 -2.29 19.42 5.45
CA ILE A 225 -2.14 18.12 6.12
C ILE A 225 -2.92 18.16 7.43
N ILE A 226 -3.90 17.30 7.54
CA ILE A 226 -4.86 17.28 8.65
C ILE A 226 -4.25 16.56 9.85
N LYS A 227 -4.28 17.19 11.04
CA LYS A 227 -3.54 16.71 12.21
C LYS A 227 -4.39 16.29 13.40
N ASN A 228 -5.67 16.62 13.43
CA ASN A 228 -6.52 16.32 14.58
C ASN A 228 -7.82 15.63 14.16
N ALA A 229 -8.45 14.95 15.11
CA ALA A 229 -9.63 14.14 14.85
C ALA A 229 -10.86 14.95 14.42
N LYS A 230 -10.98 16.22 14.84
CA LYS A 230 -12.10 17.08 14.46
C LYS A 230 -12.00 17.44 12.98
N ASP A 231 -10.86 18.00 12.57
CA ASP A 231 -10.62 18.38 11.17
C ASP A 231 -10.64 17.14 10.26
N ALA A 232 -10.17 15.98 10.76
CA ALA A 232 -10.28 14.71 10.05
C ALA A 232 -11.76 14.31 9.84
N ALA A 233 -12.61 14.47 10.85
CA ALA A 233 -14.04 14.23 10.72
C ALA A 233 -14.67 15.16 9.66
N ASP A 234 -14.37 16.46 9.74
CA ASP A 234 -14.92 17.48 8.82
C ASP A 234 -14.52 17.17 7.35
N VAL A 235 -13.26 16.82 7.10
CA VAL A 235 -12.78 16.48 5.75
C VAL A 235 -13.35 15.16 5.24
N LEU A 236 -13.43 14.12 6.07
CA LEU A 236 -14.00 12.84 5.68
C LEU A 236 -15.50 12.96 5.44
N ASP A 237 -16.20 13.78 6.20
CA ASP A 237 -17.64 14.08 5.97
C ASP A 237 -17.81 14.87 4.65
N ALA A 238 -16.93 15.81 4.34
CA ALA A 238 -16.92 16.50 3.04
C ALA A 238 -16.66 15.55 1.87
N LEU A 239 -15.75 14.58 2.02
CA LEU A 239 -15.56 13.52 1.02
C LEU A 239 -16.81 12.66 0.84
N CYS A 240 -17.58 12.42 1.90
CA CYS A 240 -18.86 11.73 1.81
C CYS A 240 -19.91 12.56 1.06
N VAL A 241 -19.89 13.89 1.16
CA VAL A 241 -20.74 14.79 0.35
C VAL A 241 -20.30 14.73 -1.12
N GLU A 242 -19.03 14.95 -1.41
CA GLU A 242 -18.47 14.86 -2.77
C GLU A 242 -18.79 13.49 -3.41
N MET A 243 -18.72 12.40 -2.64
CA MET A 243 -19.13 11.07 -3.10
C MET A 243 -20.59 11.04 -3.57
N ASN A 244 -21.52 11.64 -2.82
CA ASN A 244 -22.93 11.68 -3.22
C ASN A 244 -23.12 12.55 -4.46
N ASP A 245 -22.51 13.73 -4.52
CA ASP A 245 -22.58 14.64 -5.67
C ASP A 245 -22.06 13.95 -6.94
N ARG A 246 -21.00 13.16 -6.83
CA ARG A 246 -20.49 12.35 -7.93
C ARG A 246 -21.49 11.27 -8.37
N TYR A 247 -22.17 10.61 -7.44
CA TYR A 247 -23.22 9.66 -7.80
C TYR A 247 -24.35 10.33 -8.59
N ASP A 248 -24.76 11.54 -8.22
CA ASP A 248 -25.76 12.31 -8.96
C ASP A 248 -25.27 12.64 -10.38
N LEU A 249 -24.00 13.05 -10.54
CA LEU A 249 -23.40 13.27 -11.84
C LEU A 249 -23.34 12.00 -12.71
N LEU A 250 -22.99 10.86 -12.11
CA LEU A 250 -22.98 9.57 -12.79
C LEU A 250 -24.38 9.18 -13.26
N ALA A 251 -25.39 9.38 -12.41
CA ALA A 251 -26.79 9.11 -12.73
C ALA A 251 -27.29 10.01 -13.87
N LEU A 252 -27.01 11.32 -13.82
CA LEU A 252 -27.33 12.27 -14.88
C LEU A 252 -26.66 11.90 -16.23
N ALA A 253 -25.44 11.38 -16.18
CA ALA A 253 -24.72 10.92 -17.36
C ALA A 253 -25.16 9.52 -17.84
N GLY A 254 -25.99 8.79 -17.07
CA GLY A 254 -26.41 7.42 -17.39
C GLY A 254 -25.28 6.40 -17.37
N VAL A 255 -24.33 6.56 -16.45
CA VAL A 255 -23.19 5.65 -16.27
C VAL A 255 -23.06 5.19 -14.82
N ASN A 256 -22.32 4.12 -14.58
CA ASN A 256 -22.22 3.46 -13.27
C ASN A 256 -20.85 3.55 -12.60
N ASN A 257 -19.88 4.21 -13.23
CA ASN A 257 -18.57 4.41 -12.63
C ASN A 257 -17.83 5.61 -13.24
N ILE A 258 -16.84 6.11 -12.49
CA ILE A 258 -16.03 7.30 -12.83
C ILE A 258 -15.28 7.14 -14.17
N LYS A 259 -14.78 5.94 -14.49
CA LYS A 259 -14.05 5.72 -15.75
C LYS A 259 -14.95 6.00 -16.94
N LYS A 260 -16.12 5.37 -16.99
CA LYS A 260 -17.11 5.59 -18.05
C LYS A 260 -17.60 7.04 -18.06
N TYR A 261 -17.73 7.67 -16.90
CA TYR A 261 -18.11 9.08 -16.81
C TYR A 261 -17.06 9.97 -17.46
N ASN A 262 -15.78 9.81 -17.11
CA ASN A 262 -14.69 10.61 -17.64
C ASN A 262 -14.44 10.35 -19.14
N GLU A 263 -14.64 9.12 -19.62
CA GLU A 263 -14.62 8.80 -21.05
C GLU A 263 -15.73 9.58 -21.78
N LYS A 264 -16.96 9.53 -21.25
CA LYS A 264 -18.11 10.23 -21.80
C LYS A 264 -17.98 11.76 -21.72
N TYR A 265 -17.36 12.27 -20.65
CA TYR A 265 -17.13 13.70 -20.46
C TYR A 265 -16.30 14.31 -21.60
N LYS A 266 -15.35 13.58 -22.17
CA LYS A 266 -14.58 14.03 -23.34
C LYS A 266 -15.48 14.35 -24.54
N GLU A 267 -16.56 13.61 -24.68
CA GLU A 267 -17.59 13.81 -25.70
C GLU A 267 -18.62 14.88 -25.30
N LEU A 268 -18.88 15.01 -23.99
CA LEU A 268 -19.89 15.90 -23.41
C LEU A 268 -19.38 17.32 -23.08
N LYS A 269 -18.12 17.66 -23.36
CA LYS A 269 -17.53 18.98 -23.11
C LYS A 269 -18.38 20.16 -23.56
N HIS A 270 -19.22 19.96 -24.58
CA HIS A 270 -20.16 20.96 -25.08
C HIS A 270 -21.45 21.09 -24.23
N LEU A 271 -21.65 20.25 -23.22
CA LEU A 271 -22.81 20.26 -22.33
C LEU A 271 -22.49 20.84 -20.93
N SER A 272 -21.47 21.67 -20.82
CA SER A 272 -21.03 22.32 -19.58
C SER A 272 -22.15 23.05 -18.82
N ASN A 273 -23.23 23.47 -19.52
CA ASN A 273 -24.40 24.11 -18.93
C ASN A 273 -25.18 23.21 -17.94
N LYS A 274 -24.87 21.93 -17.82
CA LYS A 274 -25.53 20.99 -16.89
C LYS A 274 -24.67 20.63 -15.66
N GLY A 275 -23.61 21.39 -15.37
CA GLY A 275 -22.74 21.17 -14.21
C GLY A 275 -21.78 19.97 -14.34
N HIS A 276 -21.65 19.39 -15.54
CA HIS A 276 -20.68 18.32 -15.76
C HIS A 276 -19.26 18.87 -15.71
N LYS A 277 -18.38 18.20 -14.95
CA LYS A 277 -16.94 18.46 -14.85
C LYS A 277 -16.16 17.15 -14.94
N TYR A 278 -14.89 17.21 -15.31
CA TYR A 278 -14.01 16.03 -15.21
C TYR A 278 -13.84 15.67 -13.72
N LEU A 279 -13.93 14.39 -13.39
CA LEU A 279 -13.83 13.91 -12.02
C LEU A 279 -12.44 13.28 -11.80
N PRO A 280 -11.51 13.93 -11.07
CA PRO A 280 -10.27 13.28 -10.67
C PRO A 280 -10.54 12.15 -9.67
N TYR A 281 -9.68 11.13 -9.67
CA TYR A 281 -9.64 10.19 -8.55
C TYR A 281 -9.20 10.92 -7.28
N ILE A 282 -9.72 10.52 -6.13
CA ILE A 282 -9.31 11.06 -4.82
C ILE A 282 -8.79 9.90 -3.97
N VAL A 283 -7.57 10.04 -3.44
CA VAL A 283 -6.96 9.06 -2.54
C VAL A 283 -6.75 9.71 -1.17
N ALA A 284 -7.54 9.29 -0.19
CA ALA A 284 -7.38 9.69 1.20
C ALA A 284 -6.38 8.76 1.89
N VAL A 285 -5.26 9.32 2.37
CA VAL A 285 -4.21 8.58 3.07
C VAL A 285 -4.24 8.97 4.53
N ILE A 286 -4.52 8.00 5.40
CA ILE A 286 -4.66 8.19 6.84
C ILE A 286 -3.51 7.49 7.54
N ASP A 287 -2.57 8.25 8.12
CA ASP A 287 -1.54 7.69 8.99
C ASP A 287 -2.07 7.53 10.41
N GLU A 288 -1.71 6.43 11.04
CA GLU A 288 -2.05 6.06 12.42
C GLU A 288 -3.53 6.26 12.80
N TYR A 289 -4.37 5.45 12.17
CA TYR A 289 -5.82 5.44 12.45
C TYR A 289 -6.17 5.27 13.92
N ALA A 290 -5.33 4.55 14.69
CA ALA A 290 -5.54 4.39 16.11
C ALA A 290 -5.57 5.73 16.88
N ASP A 291 -4.77 6.71 16.47
CA ASP A 291 -4.69 8.00 17.14
C ASP A 291 -5.95 8.88 16.87
N LEU A 292 -6.68 8.59 15.80
CA LEU A 292 -7.96 9.23 15.47
C LEU A 292 -9.15 8.58 16.18
N THR A 293 -9.02 7.34 16.67
CA THR A 293 -10.16 6.56 17.17
C THR A 293 -10.06 6.21 18.66
N ILE A 294 -8.85 6.17 19.22
CA ILE A 294 -8.65 5.92 20.65
C ILE A 294 -8.70 7.25 21.40
N THR A 295 -9.80 7.49 22.09
CA THR A 295 -9.95 8.69 22.93
C THR A 295 -9.24 8.50 24.25
N ILE A 296 -8.20 9.26 24.51
CA ILE A 296 -7.51 9.34 25.83
C ILE A 296 -8.32 10.24 26.77
N SER A 297 -8.98 11.27 26.26
CA SER A 297 -9.84 12.17 27.01
C SER A 297 -11.31 11.73 26.93
N GLY A 298 -11.99 11.64 28.06
CA GLY A 298 -13.40 11.27 28.12
C GLY A 298 -14.39 12.34 27.61
N ALA A 299 -13.90 13.39 26.93
CA ALA A 299 -14.70 14.50 26.43
C ALA A 299 -15.75 14.03 25.39
N PRO A 300 -17.04 14.42 25.53
CA PRO A 300 -18.09 14.01 24.60
C PRO A 300 -17.82 14.39 23.14
N GLU A 301 -17.25 15.58 22.90
CA GLU A 301 -16.91 16.10 21.59
C GLU A 301 -15.85 15.25 20.88
N ALA A 302 -14.79 14.84 21.62
CA ALA A 302 -13.76 13.98 21.08
C ALA A 302 -14.31 12.58 20.70
N ARG A 303 -15.24 12.04 21.50
CA ARG A 303 -15.92 10.78 21.17
C ARG A 303 -16.81 10.90 19.94
N ALA A 304 -17.47 12.06 19.76
CA ALA A 304 -18.30 12.34 18.58
C ALA A 304 -17.44 12.41 17.33
N ALA A 305 -16.34 13.16 17.34
CA ALA A 305 -15.38 13.26 16.23
C ALA A 305 -14.83 11.88 15.83
N ASN A 306 -14.38 11.07 16.81
CA ASN A 306 -13.85 9.73 16.54
C ASN A 306 -14.88 8.80 15.89
N ARG A 307 -16.17 8.88 16.33
CA ARG A 307 -17.24 8.12 15.68
C ARG A 307 -17.51 8.59 14.27
N SER A 308 -17.51 9.92 14.04
CA SER A 308 -17.68 10.48 12.70
C SER A 308 -16.56 9.99 11.77
N VAL A 309 -15.30 10.09 12.18
CA VAL A 309 -14.15 9.58 11.42
C VAL A 309 -14.36 8.11 11.02
N THR A 310 -14.68 7.24 11.97
CA THR A 310 -14.89 5.81 11.69
C THR A 310 -16.05 5.58 10.73
N ASN A 311 -17.19 6.24 10.95
CA ASN A 311 -18.38 6.07 10.11
C ASN A 311 -18.13 6.56 8.68
N SER A 312 -17.45 7.69 8.51
CA SER A 312 -17.15 8.25 7.20
C SER A 312 -16.12 7.42 6.44
N ILE A 313 -15.10 6.87 7.11
CA ILE A 313 -14.17 5.91 6.51
C ILE A 313 -14.93 4.66 6.01
N ILE A 314 -15.78 4.06 6.84
CA ILE A 314 -16.56 2.88 6.45
C ILE A 314 -17.49 3.20 5.27
N ARG A 315 -18.15 4.35 5.29
CA ARG A 315 -19.04 4.79 4.21
C ARG A 315 -18.30 5.02 2.90
N LEU A 316 -17.12 5.67 2.94
CA LEU A 316 -16.25 5.86 1.79
C LEU A 316 -15.77 4.52 1.24
N ALA A 317 -15.29 3.61 2.10
CA ALA A 317 -14.83 2.30 1.69
C ALA A 317 -15.94 1.43 1.08
N GLN A 318 -17.20 1.57 1.53
CA GLN A 318 -18.33 0.84 0.96
C GLN A 318 -18.78 1.35 -0.41
N LYS A 319 -18.69 2.65 -0.65
CA LYS A 319 -19.32 3.29 -1.80
C LYS A 319 -18.37 4.10 -2.69
N GLY A 320 -17.19 4.48 -2.21
CA GLY A 320 -16.26 5.38 -2.91
C GLY A 320 -15.73 4.83 -4.24
N ARG A 321 -15.57 3.51 -4.36
CA ARG A 321 -15.00 2.85 -5.54
C ARG A 321 -15.63 3.29 -6.86
N ALA A 322 -16.95 3.30 -6.95
CA ALA A 322 -17.65 3.61 -8.19
C ALA A 322 -17.43 5.06 -8.64
N VAL A 323 -17.23 5.96 -7.71
CA VAL A 323 -17.05 7.40 -7.93
C VAL A 323 -15.60 7.85 -7.84
N GLY A 324 -14.65 6.91 -7.70
CA GLY A 324 -13.20 7.16 -7.72
C GLY A 324 -12.66 7.81 -6.45
N ILE A 325 -13.23 7.48 -5.29
CA ILE A 325 -12.72 7.88 -3.97
C ILE A 325 -12.21 6.63 -3.27
N HIS A 326 -10.94 6.64 -2.84
CA HIS A 326 -10.24 5.50 -2.27
C HIS A 326 -9.61 5.87 -0.94
N VAL A 327 -9.54 4.92 0.01
CA VAL A 327 -8.97 5.14 1.33
C VAL A 327 -7.79 4.20 1.55
N ILE A 328 -6.66 4.76 1.96
CA ILE A 328 -5.50 4.03 2.47
C ILE A 328 -5.44 4.28 3.97
N LEU A 329 -5.67 3.23 4.74
CA LEU A 329 -5.72 3.28 6.18
C LEU A 329 -4.50 2.61 6.78
N THR A 330 -3.74 3.33 7.63
CA THR A 330 -2.58 2.73 8.26
C THR A 330 -2.63 2.74 9.78
N THR A 331 -1.98 1.76 10.42
CA THR A 331 -1.83 1.72 11.88
C THR A 331 -0.61 0.93 12.32
N GLN A 332 0.01 1.39 13.42
CA GLN A 332 1.06 0.66 14.14
C GLN A 332 0.49 -0.20 15.27
N ARG A 333 -0.82 -0.09 15.53
CA ARG A 333 -1.53 -0.80 16.62
C ARG A 333 -2.53 -1.78 16.03
N PRO A 334 -2.09 -2.97 15.59
CA PRO A 334 -2.97 -3.96 14.97
C PRO A 334 -3.82 -4.72 16.01
N SER A 335 -4.52 -4.00 16.89
CA SER A 335 -5.42 -4.59 17.86
C SER A 335 -6.84 -4.73 17.32
N ALA A 336 -7.61 -5.66 17.86
CA ALA A 336 -9.01 -5.86 17.47
C ALA A 336 -9.91 -4.66 17.76
N SER A 337 -9.51 -3.77 18.69
CA SER A 337 -10.20 -2.51 18.99
C SER A 337 -9.96 -1.43 17.93
N VAL A 338 -8.86 -1.50 17.18
CA VAL A 338 -8.51 -0.59 16.08
C VAL A 338 -8.95 -1.19 14.75
N ILE A 339 -8.47 -2.39 14.44
CA ILE A 339 -8.84 -3.11 13.21
C ILE A 339 -10.07 -3.97 13.52
N THR A 340 -11.22 -3.32 13.61
CA THR A 340 -12.51 -3.97 13.89
C THR A 340 -12.94 -4.86 12.73
N ARG A 341 -13.95 -5.71 12.97
CA ARG A 341 -14.53 -6.54 11.92
C ARG A 341 -15.08 -5.69 10.76
N ASP A 342 -15.71 -4.55 11.06
CA ASP A 342 -16.27 -3.67 10.05
C ASP A 342 -15.18 -3.02 9.19
N ILE A 343 -14.07 -2.59 9.79
CA ILE A 343 -12.90 -2.12 9.04
C ILE A 343 -12.38 -3.24 8.12
N LYS A 344 -12.13 -4.44 8.65
CA LYS A 344 -11.60 -5.55 7.82
C LYS A 344 -12.50 -5.94 6.66
N MET A 345 -13.82 -5.91 6.84
CA MET A 345 -14.77 -6.25 5.78
C MET A 345 -14.77 -5.24 4.64
N ASN A 346 -14.46 -3.97 4.94
CA ASN A 346 -14.45 -2.89 3.96
C ASN A 346 -13.06 -2.63 3.35
N PHE A 347 -12.00 -3.23 3.92
CA PHE A 347 -10.62 -3.16 3.42
C PHE A 347 -10.15 -4.55 2.98
N PRO A 348 -10.56 -5.01 1.80
CA PRO A 348 -10.24 -6.35 1.30
C PRO A 348 -8.76 -6.52 0.96
N MET A 349 -8.09 -5.44 0.50
CA MET A 349 -6.66 -5.44 0.24
C MET A 349 -5.90 -5.05 1.50
N ARG A 350 -4.87 -5.83 1.84
CA ARG A 350 -4.15 -5.63 3.10
C ARG A 350 -2.65 -5.85 2.93
N ILE A 351 -1.88 -5.01 3.58
CA ILE A 351 -0.44 -5.15 3.72
C ILE A 351 -0.11 -5.29 5.21
N ALA A 352 0.57 -6.37 5.55
CA ALA A 352 1.12 -6.56 6.88
C ALA A 352 2.64 -6.51 6.83
N PHE A 353 3.23 -5.55 7.51
CA PHE A 353 4.63 -5.56 7.88
C PHE A 353 4.82 -6.43 9.13
N ARG A 354 6.08 -6.65 9.52
CA ARG A 354 6.39 -7.45 10.69
C ARG A 354 5.55 -7.03 11.91
N THR A 355 4.95 -8.03 12.54
CA THR A 355 4.16 -7.89 13.77
C THR A 355 4.88 -8.50 14.96
N SER A 356 4.47 -8.10 16.18
CA SER A 356 5.05 -8.63 17.42
C SER A 356 4.55 -10.03 17.76
N SER A 357 3.37 -10.39 17.24
CA SER A 357 2.72 -11.65 17.58
C SER A 357 1.89 -12.24 16.43
N ARG A 358 1.59 -13.56 16.56
CA ARG A 358 0.64 -14.25 15.67
C ARG A 358 -0.78 -13.68 15.77
N VAL A 359 -1.14 -13.15 16.94
CA VAL A 359 -2.46 -12.53 17.16
C VAL A 359 -2.57 -11.26 16.31
N ASP A 360 -1.54 -10.42 16.31
CA ASP A 360 -1.50 -9.20 15.50
C ASP A 360 -1.57 -9.54 13.99
N SER A 361 -0.80 -10.54 13.54
CA SER A 361 -0.87 -11.02 12.16
C SER A 361 -2.30 -11.43 11.77
N ARG A 362 -2.97 -12.24 12.61
CA ARG A 362 -4.36 -12.65 12.37
C ARG A 362 -5.34 -11.49 12.43
N THR A 363 -5.08 -10.48 13.25
CA THR A 363 -5.92 -9.29 13.29
C THR A 363 -5.88 -8.54 11.96
N ILE A 364 -4.73 -8.49 11.30
CA ILE A 364 -4.56 -7.80 10.00
C ILE A 364 -5.04 -8.70 8.85
N LEU A 365 -4.49 -9.93 8.76
CA LEU A 365 -4.55 -10.78 7.57
C LEU A 365 -5.54 -11.96 7.67
N ASP A 366 -6.19 -12.16 8.81
CA ASP A 366 -6.96 -13.37 9.15
C ASP A 366 -6.10 -14.66 9.18
N SER A 367 -4.79 -14.53 8.99
CA SER A 367 -3.80 -15.63 8.98
C SER A 367 -2.53 -15.24 9.73
N SER A 368 -1.76 -16.24 10.16
CA SER A 368 -0.42 -16.06 10.72
C SER A 368 0.60 -15.85 9.59
N GLY A 369 1.79 -15.34 9.94
CA GLY A 369 2.93 -15.21 9.03
C GLY A 369 3.62 -13.86 9.09
N ALA A 370 2.92 -12.77 9.44
CA ALA A 370 3.55 -11.47 9.56
C ALA A 370 4.52 -11.38 10.77
N GLU A 371 4.35 -12.23 11.77
CA GLU A 371 5.30 -12.37 12.88
C GLU A 371 6.65 -12.98 12.44
N CYS A 372 6.66 -13.69 11.33
CA CYS A 372 7.88 -14.30 10.77
C CYS A 372 8.64 -13.39 9.79
N LEU A 373 8.13 -12.21 9.50
CA LEU A 373 8.79 -11.26 8.60
C LEU A 373 10.09 -10.73 9.22
N ILE A 374 11.04 -10.36 8.37
CA ILE A 374 12.36 -9.92 8.81
C ILE A 374 12.45 -8.42 9.09
N GLY A 375 11.41 -7.65 8.73
CA GLY A 375 11.40 -6.19 8.85
C GLY A 375 12.05 -5.48 7.67
N SER A 376 12.32 -4.18 7.80
CA SER A 376 12.98 -3.37 6.76
C SER A 376 12.31 -3.47 5.39
N GLY A 377 10.97 -3.37 5.36
CA GLY A 377 10.20 -3.41 4.12
C GLY A 377 9.75 -4.81 3.67
N ASP A 378 10.13 -5.89 4.38
CA ASP A 378 9.57 -7.22 4.13
C ASP A 378 8.11 -7.25 4.59
N MET A 379 7.20 -7.60 3.69
CA MET A 379 5.76 -7.53 3.94
C MET A 379 4.99 -8.69 3.31
N LEU A 380 3.82 -8.95 3.86
CA LEU A 380 2.79 -9.81 3.26
C LEU A 380 1.72 -8.91 2.63
N PHE A 381 1.48 -9.12 1.35
CA PHE A 381 0.46 -8.45 0.57
C PHE A 381 -0.69 -9.41 0.26
N TYR A 382 -1.87 -9.10 0.76
CA TYR A 382 -3.10 -9.84 0.49
C TYR A 382 -3.99 -9.04 -0.44
N ASP A 383 -4.28 -9.56 -1.62
CA ASP A 383 -5.06 -8.87 -2.66
C ASP A 383 -6.57 -9.17 -2.60
N GLY A 384 -7.02 -9.84 -1.54
CA GLY A 384 -8.40 -10.33 -1.36
C GLY A 384 -8.57 -11.79 -1.74
N VAL A 385 -7.61 -12.40 -2.44
CA VAL A 385 -7.65 -13.80 -2.89
C VAL A 385 -6.40 -14.56 -2.46
N LYS A 386 -5.23 -14.03 -2.78
CA LYS A 386 -3.93 -14.65 -2.51
C LYS A 386 -3.03 -13.74 -1.68
N MET A 387 -2.05 -14.37 -1.05
CA MET A 387 -1.05 -13.69 -0.25
C MET A 387 0.32 -13.85 -0.89
N ASP A 388 0.94 -12.74 -1.24
CA ASP A 388 2.29 -12.68 -1.76
C ASP A 388 3.24 -12.11 -0.68
N ARG A 389 4.46 -12.63 -0.57
CA ARG A 389 5.53 -11.99 0.20
C ARG A 389 6.34 -11.09 -0.73
N ILE A 390 6.55 -9.86 -0.32
CA ILE A 390 7.13 -8.81 -1.15
C ILE A 390 8.17 -8.05 -0.34
N GLN A 391 9.31 -7.76 -0.95
CA GLN A 391 10.22 -6.72 -0.46
C GLN A 391 9.74 -5.38 -0.98
N CYS A 392 9.33 -4.50 -0.08
CA CYS A 392 8.86 -3.16 -0.41
C CYS A 392 9.94 -2.35 -1.13
N ALA A 393 9.52 -1.55 -2.10
CA ALA A 393 10.41 -0.59 -2.73
C ALA A 393 10.82 0.50 -1.72
N LEU A 394 12.10 0.84 -1.71
CA LEU A 394 12.64 1.93 -0.93
C LEU A 394 12.57 3.23 -1.73
N VAL A 395 11.90 4.20 -1.16
CA VAL A 395 11.97 5.60 -1.58
C VAL A 395 12.16 6.46 -0.33
N GLY A 396 13.29 7.11 -0.24
CA GLY A 396 13.66 7.90 0.93
C GLY A 396 12.95 9.25 0.98
N THR A 397 12.88 9.85 2.15
CA THR A 397 12.29 11.20 2.34
C THR A 397 12.96 12.25 1.46
N LYS A 398 14.28 12.13 1.21
CA LYS A 398 15.01 13.05 0.32
C LYS A 398 14.56 12.93 -1.14
N GLU A 399 14.22 11.73 -1.59
CA GLU A 399 13.69 11.49 -2.94
C GLU A 399 12.28 12.09 -3.07
N ILE A 400 11.42 11.86 -2.07
CA ILE A 400 10.09 12.48 -2.02
C ILE A 400 10.19 14.01 -1.98
N ASP A 401 11.16 14.57 -1.25
CA ASP A 401 11.41 16.03 -1.22
C ASP A 401 11.80 16.56 -2.60
N ARG A 402 12.66 15.86 -3.36
CA ARG A 402 13.00 16.23 -4.75
C ARG A 402 11.77 16.15 -5.68
N ILE A 403 10.98 15.10 -5.57
CA ILE A 403 9.75 14.92 -6.38
C ILE A 403 8.76 16.04 -6.09
N THR A 404 8.48 16.32 -4.82
CA THR A 404 7.49 17.35 -4.44
C THR A 404 7.97 18.76 -4.79
N LYS A 405 9.26 19.07 -4.67
CA LYS A 405 9.86 20.33 -5.15
C LYS A 405 9.75 20.48 -6.66
N PHE A 406 10.02 19.41 -7.41
CA PHE A 406 9.87 19.42 -8.86
C PHE A 406 8.41 19.76 -9.24
N ILE A 407 7.43 19.12 -8.60
CA ILE A 407 6.01 19.37 -8.86
C ILE A 407 5.63 20.81 -8.48
N GLU A 408 6.03 21.30 -7.29
CA GLU A 408 5.77 22.65 -6.80
C GLU A 408 6.31 23.74 -7.76
N SER A 409 7.48 23.48 -8.38
CA SER A 409 8.12 24.43 -9.28
C SER A 409 7.43 24.53 -10.66
N ARG A 410 6.47 23.69 -10.96
CA ARG A 410 5.73 23.71 -12.23
C ARG A 410 4.60 24.72 -12.14
N ASN A 411 4.70 25.77 -12.93
CA ASN A 411 3.55 26.63 -13.21
C ASN A 411 2.63 25.88 -14.17
N GLU A 412 1.34 25.85 -13.84
CA GLU A 412 0.28 25.36 -14.71
C GLU A 412 0.15 26.20 -15.98
#